data_72f478cb670db640a043cac9196c0cce
#
_entry.id   72f478cb670db640a043cac9196c0cce
#
_cell.length_a   1.000
_cell.length_b   1.000
_cell.length_c   1.000
_cell.angle_alpha   90.00
_cell.angle_beta   90.00
_cell.angle_gamma   90.00
#
_symmetry.space_group_name_H-M   'P 1'
#
loop_
_entity.id
_entity.type
_entity.pdbx_description
1 polymer ?
#
loop_
_entity_poly.entity_id
_entity_poly.type
_entity_poly.pdbx_seq_one_letter_code
_entity_poly.pdbx_strand_id
1 'polypeptide(L)'
;MYIVFEGIDGAGKSTQINLLKYWLEENGFDVETVVEPTDSKVGKLIREILQRPDATTDRIQKTLGLLFAADRMLIMDKLNDDSKVILSDRSFISSLAYQEPVDWIKQINKYAKEPDLVLLLDVDVKTSVNRCSKKDEFENEEFLSKVKANYLDLISNFNHEIIDASTGVNKVSTDVKKAVAPYMGICPDCIR
;
A
#
# COMPACT_ATOMS: atom_id res chain seq x y z
N MET A 1 -0.34 -10.38 12.73
CA MET A 1 0.74 -9.76 11.94
C MET A 1 0.15 -8.85 10.87
N TYR A 2 0.67 -7.62 10.71
CA TYR A 2 0.16 -6.63 9.75
C TYR A 2 1.21 -6.34 8.67
N ILE A 3 0.96 -6.80 7.43
CA ILE A 3 1.83 -6.66 6.26
C ILE A 3 1.19 -5.68 5.29
N VAL A 4 1.94 -4.68 4.85
CA VAL A 4 1.45 -3.64 3.96
C VAL A 4 2.18 -3.70 2.61
N PHE A 5 1.42 -3.63 1.54
CA PHE A 5 1.93 -3.45 0.19
C PHE A 5 1.86 -1.98 -0.20
N GLU A 6 3.00 -1.40 -0.52
CA GLU A 6 3.15 -0.02 -0.96
C GLU A 6 3.76 0.06 -2.35
N GLY A 7 3.66 1.21 -2.98
CA GLY A 7 4.17 1.49 -4.31
C GLY A 7 3.18 2.29 -5.15
N ILE A 8 3.65 2.85 -6.25
CA ILE A 8 2.84 3.66 -7.18
C ILE A 8 1.72 2.84 -7.82
N ASP A 9 0.74 3.49 -8.43
CA ASP A 9 -0.34 2.81 -9.13
C ASP A 9 0.20 1.99 -10.29
N GLY A 10 -0.41 0.84 -10.60
CA GLY A 10 0.11 -0.09 -11.60
C GLY A 10 1.31 -0.95 -11.16
N ALA A 11 1.82 -0.82 -9.94
CA ALA A 11 2.91 -1.66 -9.42
C ALA A 11 2.53 -3.14 -9.23
N GLY A 12 1.23 -3.47 -9.25
CA GLY A 12 0.76 -4.86 -9.15
C GLY A 12 0.41 -5.31 -7.73
N LYS A 13 0.24 -4.37 -6.78
CA LYS A 13 -0.05 -4.65 -5.36
C LYS A 13 -1.19 -5.65 -5.16
N SER A 14 -2.37 -5.36 -5.69
CA SER A 14 -3.56 -6.20 -5.50
C SER A 14 -3.39 -7.62 -6.05
N THR A 15 -2.63 -7.78 -7.16
CA THR A 15 -2.29 -9.10 -7.71
C THR A 15 -1.41 -9.88 -6.73
N GLN A 16 -0.39 -9.24 -6.18
CA GLN A 16 0.54 -9.90 -5.26
C GLN A 16 -0.09 -10.19 -3.90
N ILE A 17 -0.97 -9.33 -3.42
CA ILE A 17 -1.77 -9.58 -2.20
C ILE A 17 -2.60 -10.85 -2.36
N ASN A 18 -3.31 -11.01 -3.48
CA ASN A 18 -4.13 -12.19 -3.73
C ASN A 18 -3.30 -13.48 -3.80
N LEU A 19 -2.12 -13.43 -4.47
CA LEU A 19 -1.21 -14.57 -4.56
C LEU A 19 -0.58 -14.93 -3.21
N LEU A 20 -0.22 -13.92 -2.41
CA LEU A 20 0.33 -14.12 -1.07
C LEU A 20 -0.74 -14.67 -0.13
N LYS A 21 -1.96 -14.10 -0.17
CA LYS A 21 -3.10 -14.58 0.62
C LYS A 21 -3.32 -16.07 0.39
N TYR A 22 -3.48 -16.47 -0.87
CA TYR A 22 -3.70 -17.88 -1.23
C TYR A 22 -2.59 -18.78 -0.68
N TRP A 23 -1.33 -18.39 -0.86
CA TRP A 23 -0.19 -19.14 -0.38
C TRP A 23 -0.16 -19.26 1.16
N LEU A 24 -0.47 -18.20 1.89
CA LEU A 24 -0.51 -18.22 3.36
C LEU A 24 -1.66 -19.11 3.86
N GLU A 25 -2.84 -19.03 3.23
CA GLU A 25 -4.00 -19.90 3.56
C GLU A 25 -3.67 -21.38 3.32
N GLU A 26 -2.96 -21.73 2.23
CA GLU A 26 -2.47 -23.10 1.98
C GLU A 26 -1.46 -23.58 3.05
N ASN A 27 -0.75 -22.65 3.69
CA ASN A 27 0.17 -22.94 4.80
C ASN A 27 -0.52 -22.87 6.18
N GLY A 28 -1.84 -22.74 6.24
CA GLY A 28 -2.63 -22.85 7.46
C GLY A 28 -2.81 -21.54 8.25
N PHE A 29 -2.49 -20.39 7.66
CA PHE A 29 -2.70 -19.08 8.29
C PHE A 29 -4.11 -18.53 8.01
N ASP A 30 -4.72 -17.90 9.01
CA ASP A 30 -5.94 -17.11 8.81
C ASP A 30 -5.56 -15.74 8.29
N VAL A 31 -6.00 -15.41 7.06
CA VAL A 31 -5.58 -14.21 6.34
C VAL A 31 -6.77 -13.31 6.02
N GLU A 32 -6.67 -12.07 6.42
CA GLU A 32 -7.64 -11.03 6.07
C GLU A 32 -7.00 -9.96 5.20
N THR A 33 -7.76 -9.46 4.22
CA THR A 33 -7.27 -8.39 3.33
C THR A 33 -7.98 -7.08 3.61
N VAL A 34 -7.23 -6.00 3.50
CA VAL A 34 -7.70 -4.61 3.62
C VAL A 34 -7.23 -3.82 2.42
N VAL A 35 -8.02 -2.87 1.97
CA VAL A 35 -7.65 -1.92 0.90
C VAL A 35 -7.94 -0.51 1.40
N GLU A 36 -7.01 0.40 1.25
CA GLU A 36 -7.22 1.81 1.52
C GLU A 36 -7.25 2.63 0.22
N PRO A 37 -8.28 3.48 0.00
CA PRO A 37 -9.42 3.72 0.89
C PRO A 37 -10.37 2.53 0.95
N THR A 38 -11.03 2.33 2.12
CA THR A 38 -11.91 1.18 2.40
C THR A 38 -13.26 1.27 1.67
N ASP A 39 -14.12 0.24 1.82
CA ASP A 39 -15.49 0.28 1.30
C ASP A 39 -16.49 0.99 2.23
N SER A 40 -16.00 1.66 3.27
CA SER A 40 -16.79 2.50 4.15
C SER A 40 -17.45 3.67 3.39
N LYS A 41 -18.38 4.37 4.05
CA LYS A 41 -18.92 5.62 3.49
C LYS A 41 -17.84 6.68 3.29
N VAL A 42 -16.84 6.72 4.18
CA VAL A 42 -15.70 7.65 4.09
C VAL A 42 -14.80 7.26 2.91
N GLY A 43 -14.46 5.97 2.77
CA GLY A 43 -13.66 5.49 1.65
C GLY A 43 -14.31 5.70 0.29
N LYS A 44 -15.64 5.56 0.21
CA LYS A 44 -16.41 5.91 -1.02
C LYS A 44 -16.33 7.40 -1.33
N LEU A 45 -16.48 8.26 -0.32
CA LEU A 45 -16.34 9.71 -0.47
C LEU A 45 -14.94 10.10 -0.95
N ILE A 46 -13.89 9.45 -0.42
CA ILE A 46 -12.51 9.65 -0.89
C ILE A 46 -12.41 9.36 -2.38
N ARG A 47 -12.92 8.21 -2.85
CA ARG A 47 -12.87 7.83 -4.28
C ARG A 47 -13.63 8.83 -5.16
N GLU A 48 -14.77 9.34 -4.70
CA GLU A 48 -15.53 10.38 -5.41
C GLU A 48 -14.73 11.67 -5.53
N ILE A 49 -14.08 12.12 -4.45
CA ILE A 49 -13.29 13.36 -4.45
C ILE A 49 -12.04 13.23 -5.33
N LEU A 50 -11.37 12.07 -5.32
CA LEU A 50 -10.19 11.82 -6.16
C LEU A 50 -10.48 11.91 -7.67
N GLN A 51 -11.73 11.66 -8.09
CA GLN A 51 -12.15 11.75 -9.49
C GLN A 51 -12.55 13.19 -9.91
N ARG A 52 -12.53 14.16 -9.01
CA ARG A 52 -12.93 15.54 -9.31
C ARG A 52 -11.79 16.29 -9.98
N PRO A 53 -12.11 17.23 -10.91
CA PRO A 53 -11.09 18.07 -11.56
C PRO A 53 -10.29 18.96 -10.59
N ASP A 54 -10.86 19.28 -9.40
CA ASP A 54 -10.22 20.09 -8.38
C ASP A 54 -9.46 19.25 -7.31
N ALA A 55 -9.36 17.94 -7.51
CA ALA A 55 -8.75 17.00 -6.56
C ALA A 55 -7.31 17.37 -6.16
N THR A 56 -6.55 17.98 -7.06
CA THR A 56 -5.14 18.38 -6.83
C THR A 56 -4.99 19.73 -6.12
N THR A 57 -6.08 20.47 -5.87
CA THR A 57 -5.99 21.75 -5.16
C THR A 57 -5.61 21.56 -3.70
N ASP A 58 -4.82 22.50 -3.15
CA ASP A 58 -4.32 22.44 -1.77
C ASP A 58 -5.43 22.19 -0.73
N ARG A 59 -6.57 22.87 -0.87
CA ARG A 59 -7.73 22.69 0.02
C ARG A 59 -8.26 21.25 -0.04
N ILE A 60 -8.41 20.70 -1.23
CA ILE A 60 -8.95 19.34 -1.42
C ILE A 60 -7.93 18.29 -0.97
N GLN A 61 -6.64 18.50 -1.22
CA GLN A 61 -5.57 17.61 -0.72
C GLN A 61 -5.56 17.53 0.81
N LYS A 62 -5.74 18.65 1.51
CA LYS A 62 -5.89 18.65 2.98
C LYS A 62 -7.18 17.96 3.43
N THR A 63 -8.28 18.14 2.70
CA THR A 63 -9.54 17.42 2.98
C THR A 63 -9.35 15.91 2.81
N LEU A 64 -8.69 15.47 1.73
CA LEU A 64 -8.37 14.06 1.49
C LEU A 64 -7.47 13.50 2.60
N GLY A 65 -6.46 14.24 3.07
CA GLY A 65 -5.60 13.81 4.18
C GLY A 65 -6.40 13.47 5.44
N LEU A 66 -7.34 14.34 5.83
CA LEU A 66 -8.23 14.10 6.97
C LEU A 66 -9.16 12.91 6.74
N LEU A 67 -9.71 12.77 5.53
CA LEU A 67 -10.61 11.67 5.20
C LEU A 67 -9.88 10.32 5.18
N PHE A 68 -8.67 10.25 4.62
CA PHE A 68 -7.84 9.03 4.66
C PHE A 68 -7.51 8.63 6.10
N ALA A 69 -7.15 9.60 6.95
CA ALA A 69 -6.91 9.31 8.37
C ALA A 69 -8.18 8.82 9.08
N ALA A 70 -9.34 9.43 8.81
CA ALA A 70 -10.62 9.02 9.37
C ALA A 70 -11.05 7.62 8.89
N ASP A 71 -10.90 7.32 7.59
CA ASP A 71 -11.23 6.02 7.01
C ASP A 71 -10.40 4.89 7.64
N ARG A 72 -9.12 5.14 7.85
CA ARG A 72 -8.17 4.23 8.52
C ARG A 72 -8.57 3.96 9.97
N MET A 73 -8.98 4.99 10.71
CA MET A 73 -9.43 4.82 12.09
C MET A 73 -10.66 3.90 12.20
N LEU A 74 -11.53 3.84 11.18
CA LEU A 74 -12.71 2.95 11.18
C LEU A 74 -12.36 1.46 11.11
N ILE A 75 -11.14 1.11 10.72
CA ILE A 75 -10.68 -0.29 10.57
C ILE A 75 -9.60 -0.67 11.59
N MET A 76 -9.32 0.20 12.58
CA MET A 76 -8.23 -0.05 13.54
C MET A 76 -8.41 -1.34 14.33
N ASP A 77 -9.64 -1.68 14.73
CA ASP A 77 -9.92 -2.94 15.44
C ASP A 77 -9.53 -4.16 14.59
N LYS A 78 -9.82 -4.10 13.28
CA LYS A 78 -9.41 -5.12 12.32
C LYS A 78 -7.89 -5.20 12.17
N LEU A 79 -7.21 -4.05 12.05
CA LEU A 79 -5.76 -4.02 11.93
C LEU A 79 -5.05 -4.51 13.20
N ASN A 80 -5.68 -4.39 14.37
CA ASN A 80 -5.15 -4.81 15.66
C ASN A 80 -5.51 -6.28 16.01
N ASP A 81 -6.14 -7.03 15.12
CA ASP A 81 -6.42 -8.45 15.34
C ASP A 81 -5.14 -9.29 15.17
N ASP A 82 -4.46 -9.56 16.28
CA ASP A 82 -3.21 -10.32 16.30
C ASP A 82 -3.42 -11.82 16.05
N SER A 83 -4.67 -12.31 15.99
CA SER A 83 -4.99 -13.71 15.66
C SER A 83 -4.84 -14.02 14.17
N LYS A 84 -4.74 -12.99 13.33
CA LYS A 84 -4.71 -13.09 11.86
C LYS A 84 -3.45 -12.48 11.24
N VAL A 85 -3.20 -12.87 10.00
CA VAL A 85 -2.32 -12.13 9.09
C VAL A 85 -3.17 -11.13 8.31
N ILE A 86 -2.92 -9.84 8.50
CA ILE A 86 -3.61 -8.77 7.78
C ILE A 86 -2.72 -8.32 6.61
N LEU A 87 -3.22 -8.45 5.39
CA LEU A 87 -2.57 -7.95 4.18
C LEU A 87 -3.29 -6.69 3.71
N SER A 88 -2.58 -5.55 3.67
CA SER A 88 -3.16 -4.27 3.26
C SER A 88 -2.62 -3.80 1.92
N ASP A 89 -3.53 -3.41 1.03
CA ASP A 89 -3.19 -2.60 -0.15
C ASP A 89 -3.19 -1.13 0.29
N ARG A 90 -2.02 -0.58 0.52
CA ARG A 90 -1.73 0.73 1.08
C ARG A 90 -1.94 0.85 2.60
N SER A 91 -1.42 1.95 3.14
CA SER A 91 -1.52 2.36 4.53
C SER A 91 -1.32 3.88 4.67
N PHE A 92 -1.08 4.36 5.89
CA PHE A 92 -0.71 5.76 6.12
C PHE A 92 0.61 6.16 5.42
N ILE A 93 1.46 5.19 5.06
CA ILE A 93 2.70 5.44 4.31
C ILE A 93 2.37 5.99 2.91
N SER A 94 1.30 5.50 2.26
CA SER A 94 0.78 6.12 1.03
C SER A 94 0.43 7.59 1.24
N SER A 95 -0.23 7.94 2.35
CA SER A 95 -0.54 9.35 2.65
C SER A 95 0.73 10.19 2.79
N LEU A 96 1.79 9.67 3.41
CA LEU A 96 3.08 10.35 3.52
C LEU A 96 3.80 10.51 2.18
N ALA A 97 3.64 9.56 1.26
CA ALA A 97 4.28 9.60 -0.05
C ALA A 97 3.57 10.54 -1.04
N TYR A 98 2.24 10.62 -0.97
CA TYR A 98 1.39 11.33 -1.93
C TYR A 98 1.00 12.74 -1.50
N GLN A 99 0.96 13.04 -0.19
CA GLN A 99 0.30 14.24 0.33
C GLN A 99 1.28 15.16 1.08
N GLU A 100 0.98 16.45 1.07
CA GLU A 100 1.78 17.50 1.72
C GLU A 100 0.86 18.40 2.59
N PRO A 101 1.42 19.06 3.62
CA PRO A 101 2.81 18.95 4.12
C PRO A 101 3.02 17.68 4.97
N VAL A 102 4.14 16.99 4.77
CA VAL A 102 4.44 15.68 5.37
C VAL A 102 4.31 15.66 6.90
N ASP A 103 4.78 16.71 7.59
CA ASP A 103 4.71 16.77 9.05
C ASP A 103 3.28 16.83 9.57
N TRP A 104 2.39 17.51 8.86
CA TRP A 104 0.97 17.53 9.20
C TRP A 104 0.33 16.16 8.92
N ILE A 105 0.67 15.50 7.81
CA ILE A 105 0.19 14.14 7.50
C ILE A 105 0.66 13.15 8.57
N LYS A 106 1.91 13.23 9.05
CA LYS A 106 2.39 12.45 10.20
C LYS A 106 1.54 12.69 11.44
N GLN A 107 1.24 13.95 11.73
CA GLN A 107 0.48 14.34 12.93
C GLN A 107 -0.94 13.76 12.94
N ILE A 108 -1.67 13.83 11.80
CA ILE A 108 -3.04 13.30 11.73
C ILE A 108 -3.08 11.77 11.70
N ASN A 109 -1.97 11.11 11.35
CA ASN A 109 -1.84 9.66 11.32
C ASN A 109 -1.12 9.07 12.55
N LYS A 110 -0.82 9.87 13.57
CA LYS A 110 -0.03 9.45 14.76
C LYS A 110 -0.61 8.27 15.53
N TYR A 111 -1.88 7.95 15.33
CA TYR A 111 -2.57 6.82 15.96
C TYR A 111 -2.78 5.65 14.99
N ALA A 112 -2.32 5.75 13.75
CA ALA A 112 -2.38 4.64 12.82
C ALA A 112 -1.47 3.51 13.30
N LYS A 113 -1.89 2.26 13.11
CA LYS A 113 -1.06 1.09 13.39
C LYS A 113 0.15 1.08 12.44
N GLU A 114 1.34 0.94 12.99
CA GLU A 114 2.54 0.68 12.19
C GLU A 114 2.53 -0.75 11.67
N PRO A 115 2.93 -0.98 10.41
CA PRO A 115 3.05 -2.32 9.86
C PRO A 115 4.23 -3.07 10.47
N ASP A 116 4.05 -4.38 10.64
CA ASP A 116 5.14 -5.29 11.04
C ASP A 116 6.15 -5.48 9.89
N LEU A 117 5.66 -5.39 8.63
CA LEU A 117 6.46 -5.48 7.40
C LEU A 117 5.83 -4.65 6.30
N VAL A 118 6.65 -3.86 5.60
CA VAL A 118 6.26 -3.14 4.39
C VAL A 118 6.91 -3.79 3.18
N LEU A 119 6.11 -4.16 2.18
CA LEU A 119 6.56 -4.64 0.89
C LEU A 119 6.41 -3.50 -0.13
N LEU A 120 7.51 -2.83 -0.46
CA LEU A 120 7.51 -1.79 -1.48
C LEU A 120 7.69 -2.44 -2.85
N LEU A 121 6.64 -2.45 -3.66
CA LEU A 121 6.69 -2.91 -5.04
C LEU A 121 7.28 -1.80 -5.92
N ASP A 122 8.56 -1.94 -6.24
CA ASP A 122 9.27 -0.97 -7.07
C ASP A 122 9.10 -1.31 -8.55
N VAL A 123 8.57 -0.36 -9.32
CA VAL A 123 8.39 -0.44 -10.76
C VAL A 123 8.79 0.88 -11.40
N ASP A 124 9.27 0.85 -12.63
CA ASP A 124 9.50 2.09 -13.37
C ASP A 124 8.18 2.78 -13.72
N VAL A 125 8.20 4.12 -13.73
CA VAL A 125 6.99 4.93 -13.90
C VAL A 125 6.32 4.69 -15.26
N LYS A 126 7.08 4.45 -16.33
CA LYS A 126 6.51 4.19 -17.67
C LYS A 126 5.75 2.88 -17.70
N THR A 127 6.29 1.85 -17.08
CA THR A 127 5.60 0.55 -16.93
C THR A 127 4.34 0.70 -16.08
N SER A 128 4.40 1.47 -14.99
CA SER A 128 3.28 1.79 -14.12
C SER A 128 2.13 2.45 -14.92
N VAL A 129 2.40 3.54 -15.61
CA VAL A 129 1.42 4.27 -16.44
C VAL A 129 0.82 3.39 -17.54
N ASN A 130 1.62 2.52 -18.17
CA ASN A 130 1.13 1.59 -19.20
C ASN A 130 0.20 0.50 -18.65
N ARG A 131 0.34 0.14 -17.37
CA ARG A 131 -0.53 -0.84 -16.69
C ARG A 131 -1.83 -0.25 -16.16
N CYS A 132 -1.88 1.07 -15.97
CA CYS A 132 -3.08 1.77 -15.54
C CYS A 132 -4.04 1.96 -16.71
N SER A 133 -5.31 1.55 -16.53
CA SER A 133 -6.36 1.65 -17.56
C SER A 133 -7.05 3.01 -17.60
N LYS A 134 -6.87 3.85 -16.58
CA LYS A 134 -7.44 5.19 -16.45
C LYS A 134 -6.30 6.19 -16.24
N LYS A 135 -6.29 7.27 -17.02
CA LYS A 135 -5.37 8.39 -16.81
C LYS A 135 -6.07 9.41 -15.91
N ASP A 136 -5.84 9.31 -14.62
CA ASP A 136 -6.21 10.36 -13.67
C ASP A 136 -5.09 11.41 -13.58
N GLU A 137 -5.39 12.62 -13.07
CA GLU A 137 -4.39 13.70 -12.91
C GLU A 137 -3.21 13.31 -12.01
N PHE A 138 -3.40 12.31 -11.14
CA PHE A 138 -2.37 11.72 -10.28
C PHE A 138 -1.48 10.67 -10.97
N GLU A 139 -1.74 10.35 -12.25
CA GLU A 139 -0.98 9.36 -13.04
C GLU A 139 -0.02 10.01 -14.02
N ASN A 140 0.28 11.29 -13.85
CA ASN A 140 1.27 11.94 -14.68
C ASN A 140 2.69 11.47 -14.26
N GLU A 141 3.58 11.23 -15.25
CA GLU A 141 4.92 10.66 -15.03
C GLU A 141 5.77 11.47 -14.05
N GLU A 142 5.66 12.79 -14.04
CA GLU A 142 6.41 13.68 -13.15
C GLU A 142 5.95 13.52 -11.70
N PHE A 143 4.64 13.51 -11.48
CA PHE A 143 4.04 13.31 -10.15
C PHE A 143 4.39 11.93 -9.59
N LEU A 144 4.21 10.86 -10.40
CA LEU A 144 4.54 9.51 -9.97
C LEU A 144 6.04 9.31 -9.71
N SER A 145 6.91 10.01 -10.45
CA SER A 145 8.36 10.00 -10.19
C SER A 145 8.68 10.62 -8.83
N LYS A 146 8.01 11.73 -8.47
CA LYS A 146 8.13 12.35 -7.14
C LYS A 146 7.64 11.41 -6.04
N VAL A 147 6.46 10.80 -6.23
CA VAL A 147 5.89 9.85 -5.27
C VAL A 147 6.79 8.64 -5.08
N LYS A 148 7.35 8.08 -6.15
CA LYS A 148 8.33 6.98 -6.08
C LYS A 148 9.56 7.38 -5.26
N ALA A 149 10.12 8.56 -5.50
CA ALA A 149 11.24 9.07 -4.72
C ALA A 149 10.87 9.22 -3.24
N ASN A 150 9.69 9.77 -2.94
CA ASN A 150 9.19 9.89 -1.57
C ASN A 150 9.08 8.52 -0.88
N TYR A 151 8.58 7.49 -1.56
CA TYR A 151 8.55 6.12 -1.00
C TYR A 151 9.94 5.62 -0.64
N LEU A 152 10.92 5.76 -1.54
CA LEU A 152 12.29 5.30 -1.29
C LEU A 152 12.94 6.02 -0.11
N ASP A 153 12.66 7.31 0.08
CA ASP A 153 13.14 8.08 1.23
C ASP A 153 12.46 7.67 2.54
N LEU A 154 11.14 7.41 2.49
CA LEU A 154 10.33 7.09 3.67
C LEU A 154 10.55 5.68 4.17
N ILE A 155 10.80 4.72 3.24
CA ILE A 155 10.72 3.29 3.56
C ILE A 155 11.77 2.85 4.58
N SER A 156 12.93 3.52 4.62
CA SER A 156 14.01 3.25 5.58
C SER A 156 13.61 3.42 7.05
N ASN A 157 12.49 4.11 7.31
CA ASN A 157 11.96 4.28 8.66
C ASN A 157 11.13 3.09 9.15
N PHE A 158 10.90 2.09 8.30
CA PHE A 158 10.05 0.93 8.58
C PHE A 158 10.84 -0.36 8.37
N ASN A 159 10.38 -1.44 8.99
CA ASN A 159 10.81 -2.77 8.61
C ASN A 159 10.26 -3.08 7.22
N HIS A 160 11.12 -3.26 6.21
CA HIS A 160 10.71 -3.29 4.82
C HIS A 160 11.55 -4.22 3.94
N GLU A 161 10.93 -4.61 2.82
CA GLU A 161 11.60 -5.23 1.68
C GLU A 161 11.20 -4.50 0.39
N ILE A 162 12.16 -4.22 -0.47
CA ILE A 162 11.93 -3.64 -1.79
C ILE A 162 11.92 -4.76 -2.82
N ILE A 163 10.78 -4.93 -3.50
CA ILE A 163 10.56 -6.00 -4.47
C ILE A 163 10.56 -5.39 -5.89
N ASP A 164 11.44 -5.88 -6.76
CA ASP A 164 11.44 -5.49 -8.17
C ASP A 164 10.17 -5.99 -8.88
N ALA A 165 9.21 -5.09 -9.05
CA ALA A 165 7.92 -5.35 -9.69
C ALA A 165 7.94 -5.16 -11.22
N SER A 166 9.10 -4.91 -11.83
CA SER A 166 9.27 -4.83 -13.28
C SER A 166 9.27 -6.19 -13.96
N THR A 167 9.53 -7.24 -13.19
CA THR A 167 9.61 -8.63 -13.67
C THR A 167 8.23 -9.28 -13.85
N GLY A 168 8.21 -10.54 -14.32
CA GLY A 168 6.95 -11.29 -14.47
C GLY A 168 6.25 -11.58 -13.15
N VAL A 169 4.91 -11.65 -13.17
CA VAL A 169 4.04 -11.82 -11.99
C VAL A 169 4.49 -12.96 -11.07
N ASN A 170 4.88 -14.11 -11.63
CA ASN A 170 5.33 -15.27 -10.86
C ASN A 170 6.66 -15.03 -10.14
N LYS A 171 7.59 -14.31 -10.78
CA LYS A 171 8.88 -13.97 -10.14
C LYS A 171 8.65 -13.01 -8.97
N VAL A 172 7.86 -11.96 -9.18
CA VAL A 172 7.47 -11.02 -8.11
C VAL A 172 6.81 -11.78 -6.95
N SER A 173 5.87 -12.71 -7.26
CA SER A 173 5.20 -13.53 -6.24
C SER A 173 6.19 -14.39 -5.46
N THR A 174 7.19 -14.98 -6.11
CA THR A 174 8.23 -15.75 -5.44
C THR A 174 9.05 -14.86 -4.50
N ASP A 175 9.43 -13.67 -4.93
CA ASP A 175 10.20 -12.73 -4.11
C ASP A 175 9.40 -12.21 -2.92
N VAL A 176 8.11 -11.89 -3.11
CA VAL A 176 7.17 -11.54 -2.04
C VAL A 176 7.06 -12.65 -1.00
N LYS A 177 6.87 -13.91 -1.44
CA LYS A 177 6.78 -15.06 -0.54
C LYS A 177 8.07 -15.25 0.25
N LYS A 178 9.23 -15.13 -0.40
CA LYS A 178 10.54 -15.23 0.26
C LYS A 178 10.76 -14.15 1.31
N ALA A 179 10.30 -12.92 1.05
CA ALA A 179 10.35 -11.82 1.99
C ALA A 179 9.48 -12.06 3.23
N VAL A 180 8.30 -12.67 3.06
CA VAL A 180 7.34 -12.93 4.14
C VAL A 180 7.64 -14.21 4.92
N ALA A 181 8.19 -15.22 4.27
CA ALA A 181 8.41 -16.57 4.84
C ALA A 181 9.10 -16.59 6.21
N PRO A 182 10.18 -15.80 6.46
CA PRO A 182 10.85 -15.79 7.76
C PRO A 182 9.93 -15.36 8.92
N TYR A 183 9.01 -14.44 8.66
CA TYR A 183 8.04 -13.96 9.65
C TYR A 183 6.94 -14.99 9.95
N MET A 184 6.74 -15.94 9.05
CA MET A 184 5.78 -17.05 9.18
C MET A 184 6.43 -18.34 9.69
N GLY A 185 7.72 -18.34 9.98
CA GLY A 185 8.45 -19.55 10.34
C GLY A 185 8.59 -20.56 9.19
N ILE A 186 8.45 -20.10 7.94
CA ILE A 186 8.58 -20.90 6.72
C ILE A 186 10.00 -20.72 6.17
N CYS A 187 10.61 -21.82 5.72
CA CYS A 187 11.94 -21.78 5.11
C CYS A 187 11.88 -21.10 3.71
N PRO A 188 12.58 -19.97 3.48
CA PRO A 188 12.58 -19.28 2.20
C PRO A 188 13.14 -20.11 1.05
N ASP A 189 14.10 -21.00 1.31
CA ASP A 189 14.75 -21.84 0.31
C ASP A 189 13.81 -22.93 -0.25
N CYS A 190 12.71 -23.21 0.44
CA CYS A 190 11.68 -24.14 -0.01
C CYS A 190 10.67 -23.52 -1.01
N ILE A 191 10.74 -22.20 -1.24
CA ILE A 191 9.82 -21.47 -2.11
C ILE A 191 10.36 -21.47 -3.55
N ARG A 192 9.60 -22.07 -4.46
CA ARG A 192 9.93 -22.20 -5.89
C ARG A 192 9.14 -21.24 -6.76
#